data_0e59389e13ba0326de92f0b61c213261
#
_entry.id   0e59389e13ba0326de92f0b61c213261
#
_cell.length_a   1.000
_cell.length_b   1.000
_cell.length_c   1.000
_cell.angle_alpha   90.00
_cell.angle_beta   90.00
_cell.angle_gamma   90.00
#
_symmetry.space_group_name_H-M   'P 1'
#
loop_
_entity.id
_entity.type
_entity.pdbx_description
1 polymer ?
#
loop_
_entity_poly.entity_id
_entity_poly.type
_entity_poly.pdbx_seq_one_letter_code
_entity_poly.pdbx_strand_id
1 'polypeptide(L)'
;MDSARLDEAVKQAIASENPATKEMKLYLATTFGATEPLDTPMGPVKDRGPANGLITRHGYIVAEWGDPKRVDMTFSVTKTFLTTVVGLAWQRGLIRDVNDYARDYMPPGVDLFEAPHNQPIKWDYLLRQTSDWQGTLWGKPDWADRPEGEKPADWPNRRLWEPGTHYKYNDVRVNVLALAALNVWRRPLQDVLREEIMEPIGASSTWRWYGYDNSWVEIDGQRMQSVTGGGHWGGGMFINAYDMARFGYLFLRNGKWKDRAIVSEKWIQMARTPGPANQTYGFANWYLNTARKPLPAAPESAVYFEGNGANIIYIDWDHDIVAVVRWIRGAGALSDFVAKMLASINAPSQ
;
A
#
# COMPACT_ATOMS: atom_id res chain seq x y z
N MET A 1 -10.58 -2.93 -27.49
CA MET A 1 -11.47 -3.54 -26.48
C MET A 1 -12.89 -3.47 -27.03
N ASP A 2 -13.66 -4.52 -26.80
CA ASP A 2 -15.10 -4.56 -27.08
C ASP A 2 -15.83 -3.70 -26.05
N SER A 3 -16.54 -2.67 -26.48
CA SER A 3 -17.19 -1.69 -25.59
C SER A 3 -18.33 -2.32 -24.78
N ALA A 4 -19.11 -3.22 -25.36
CA ALA A 4 -20.23 -3.87 -24.67
C ALA A 4 -19.73 -4.75 -23.50
N ARG A 5 -18.65 -5.52 -23.74
CA ARG A 5 -18.03 -6.34 -22.70
C ARG A 5 -17.30 -5.50 -21.64
N LEU A 6 -16.71 -4.37 -22.04
CA LEU A 6 -16.09 -3.44 -21.09
C LEU A 6 -17.18 -2.82 -20.18
N ASP A 7 -18.33 -2.46 -20.74
CA ASP A 7 -19.48 -1.98 -19.98
C ASP A 7 -20.00 -3.02 -18.97
N GLU A 8 -19.95 -4.32 -19.31
CA GLU A 8 -20.27 -5.39 -18.36
C GLU A 8 -19.32 -5.45 -17.18
N ALA A 9 -18.02 -5.22 -17.40
CA ALA A 9 -17.04 -5.14 -16.32
C ALA A 9 -17.32 -3.93 -15.40
N VAL A 10 -17.64 -2.77 -15.98
CA VAL A 10 -18.02 -1.57 -15.22
C VAL A 10 -19.29 -1.78 -14.42
N LYS A 11 -20.33 -2.34 -15.03
CA LYS A 11 -21.61 -2.67 -14.36
C LYS A 11 -21.38 -3.63 -13.19
N GLN A 12 -20.50 -4.63 -13.38
CA GLN A 12 -20.16 -5.57 -12.31
C GLN A 12 -19.42 -4.87 -11.15
N ALA A 13 -18.47 -3.96 -11.45
CA ALA A 13 -17.77 -3.20 -10.41
C ALA A 13 -18.75 -2.33 -9.59
N ILE A 14 -19.70 -1.66 -10.25
CA ILE A 14 -20.74 -0.84 -9.60
C ILE A 14 -21.67 -1.73 -8.75
N ALA A 15 -22.17 -2.83 -9.32
CA ALA A 15 -23.06 -3.76 -8.61
C ALA A 15 -22.39 -4.47 -7.42
N SER A 16 -21.07 -4.52 -7.44
CA SER A 16 -20.25 -5.09 -6.37
C SER A 16 -19.78 -4.05 -5.34
N GLU A 17 -20.42 -2.90 -5.24
CA GLU A 17 -20.06 -1.92 -4.19
C GLU A 17 -20.02 -2.60 -2.82
N ASN A 18 -18.99 -2.27 -2.04
CA ASN A 18 -18.84 -2.73 -0.67
C ASN A 18 -20.04 -2.27 0.18
N PRO A 19 -20.82 -3.19 0.78
CA PRO A 19 -22.04 -2.85 1.51
C PRO A 19 -21.79 -2.19 2.86
N ALA A 20 -20.54 -2.15 3.33
CA ALA A 20 -20.20 -1.54 4.61
C ALA A 20 -20.52 -0.04 4.63
N THR A 21 -20.74 0.49 5.81
CA THR A 21 -21.06 1.91 6.01
C THR A 21 -20.09 2.85 5.32
N LYS A 22 -20.58 4.00 4.89
CA LYS A 22 -19.78 5.09 4.32
C LYS A 22 -19.22 6.01 5.41
N GLU A 23 -19.76 5.97 6.61
CA GLU A 23 -19.24 6.67 7.77
C GLU A 23 -17.98 5.96 8.28
N MET A 24 -16.84 6.60 8.07
CA MET A 24 -15.53 5.94 8.22
C MET A 24 -15.16 5.63 9.67
N LYS A 25 -15.60 6.43 10.62
CA LYS A 25 -15.40 6.12 12.06
C LYS A 25 -16.15 4.85 12.46
N LEU A 26 -17.41 4.73 12.03
CA LEU A 26 -18.20 3.51 12.26
C LEU A 26 -17.64 2.31 11.50
N TYR A 27 -17.16 2.53 10.28
CA TYR A 27 -16.50 1.48 9.50
C TYR A 27 -15.27 0.90 10.24
N LEU A 28 -14.40 1.75 10.75
CA LEU A 28 -13.22 1.32 11.52
C LEU A 28 -13.62 0.55 12.79
N ALA A 29 -14.59 1.06 13.53
CA ALA A 29 -15.07 0.41 14.76
C ALA A 29 -15.72 -0.97 14.50
N THR A 30 -16.41 -1.14 13.36
CA THR A 30 -17.10 -2.40 13.01
C THR A 30 -16.25 -3.38 12.20
N THR A 31 -15.10 -2.96 11.72
CA THR A 31 -14.12 -3.82 11.03
C THR A 31 -12.96 -4.17 11.97
N PHE A 32 -11.97 -3.31 12.10
CA PHE A 32 -10.82 -3.56 12.98
C PHE A 32 -11.23 -3.60 14.44
N GLY A 33 -12.00 -2.65 14.93
CA GLY A 33 -12.44 -2.58 16.33
C GLY A 33 -13.33 -3.72 16.78
N ALA A 34 -13.92 -4.48 15.84
CA ALA A 34 -14.69 -5.66 16.20
C ALA A 34 -13.83 -6.83 16.71
N THR A 35 -12.55 -6.89 16.35
CA THR A 35 -11.65 -8.03 16.60
C THR A 35 -10.32 -7.63 17.22
N GLU A 36 -10.01 -6.36 17.29
CA GLU A 36 -8.71 -5.85 17.72
C GLU A 36 -8.86 -4.91 18.92
N PRO A 37 -7.88 -4.88 19.82
CA PRO A 37 -7.84 -3.90 20.89
C PRO A 37 -7.40 -2.53 20.35
N LEU A 38 -7.69 -1.46 21.10
CA LEU A 38 -7.19 -0.12 20.82
C LEU A 38 -7.67 0.43 19.47
N ASP A 39 -8.95 0.30 19.17
CA ASP A 39 -9.63 0.60 17.93
C ASP A 39 -9.86 2.10 17.66
N THR A 40 -9.63 2.96 18.64
CA THR A 40 -9.84 4.40 18.51
C THR A 40 -8.94 5.02 17.44
N PRO A 41 -9.50 5.72 16.43
CA PRO A 41 -8.70 6.44 15.44
C PRO A 41 -7.77 7.47 16.09
N MET A 42 -6.53 7.52 15.65
CA MET A 42 -5.47 8.41 16.11
C MET A 42 -5.05 9.42 15.03
N GLY A 43 -5.51 9.24 13.82
CA GLY A 43 -5.26 10.15 12.71
C GLY A 43 -6.56 10.51 11.98
N PRO A 44 -6.49 11.42 11.01
CA PRO A 44 -7.64 11.85 10.25
C PRO A 44 -8.39 10.69 9.61
N VAL A 45 -9.73 10.79 9.59
CA VAL A 45 -10.62 9.90 8.83
C VAL A 45 -11.57 10.75 8.01
N LYS A 46 -12.05 10.21 6.89
CA LYS A 46 -12.98 10.88 5.99
C LYS A 46 -13.98 9.88 5.45
N ASP A 47 -15.26 10.22 5.51
CA ASP A 47 -16.35 9.41 4.98
C ASP A 47 -16.16 9.16 3.48
N ARG A 48 -16.38 7.90 3.09
CA ARG A 48 -16.15 7.46 1.72
C ARG A 48 -17.31 7.80 0.79
N GLY A 49 -16.98 7.92 -0.49
CA GLY A 49 -17.99 7.94 -1.56
C GLY A 49 -18.52 6.55 -1.93
N PRO A 50 -19.42 6.50 -2.93
CA PRO A 50 -19.80 5.28 -3.62
C PRO A 50 -18.61 4.63 -4.34
N ALA A 51 -18.81 3.40 -4.84
CA ALA A 51 -17.86 2.74 -5.71
C ALA A 51 -17.53 3.62 -6.94
N ASN A 52 -16.27 3.76 -7.23
CA ASN A 52 -15.79 4.49 -8.40
C ASN A 52 -14.50 3.85 -8.93
N GLY A 53 -14.11 4.24 -10.13
CA GLY A 53 -12.86 3.77 -10.69
C GLY A 53 -12.65 4.18 -12.12
N LEU A 54 -11.56 3.72 -12.69
CA LEU A 54 -11.24 3.88 -14.12
C LEU A 54 -10.32 2.76 -14.60
N ILE A 55 -10.34 2.54 -15.90
CA ILE A 55 -9.45 1.63 -16.60
C ILE A 55 -8.66 2.43 -17.62
N THR A 56 -7.34 2.25 -17.64
CA THR A 56 -6.49 2.75 -18.70
C THR A 56 -5.90 1.60 -19.50
N ARG A 57 -5.77 1.80 -20.81
CA ARG A 57 -5.03 0.91 -21.70
C ARG A 57 -4.23 1.73 -22.71
N HIS A 58 -2.99 1.34 -22.93
CA HIS A 58 -2.04 2.07 -23.81
C HIS A 58 -1.92 3.56 -23.43
N GLY A 59 -2.08 3.88 -22.13
CA GLY A 59 -2.01 5.26 -21.64
C GLY A 59 -3.30 6.09 -21.80
N TYR A 60 -4.37 5.52 -22.36
CA TYR A 60 -5.66 6.19 -22.53
C TYR A 60 -6.69 5.64 -21.55
N ILE A 61 -7.53 6.52 -21.01
CA ILE A 61 -8.71 6.10 -20.24
C ILE A 61 -9.71 5.47 -21.21
N VAL A 62 -10.04 4.21 -21.00
CA VAL A 62 -10.98 3.45 -21.83
C VAL A 62 -12.33 3.25 -21.16
N ALA A 63 -12.42 3.37 -19.84
CA ALA A 63 -13.64 3.41 -19.06
C ALA A 63 -13.44 4.16 -17.76
N GLU A 64 -14.51 4.78 -17.25
CA GLU A 64 -14.55 5.36 -15.91
C GLU A 64 -16.00 5.31 -15.38
N TRP A 65 -16.15 5.27 -14.04
CA TRP A 65 -17.45 5.23 -13.39
C TRP A 65 -17.43 5.89 -12.01
N GLY A 66 -18.61 6.31 -11.56
CA GLY A 66 -18.77 7.01 -10.29
C GLY A 66 -18.11 8.40 -10.32
N ASP A 67 -17.45 8.78 -9.23
CA ASP A 67 -16.70 10.04 -9.13
C ASP A 67 -15.19 9.78 -8.94
N PRO A 68 -14.42 9.57 -10.02
CA PRO A 68 -12.98 9.32 -9.93
C PRO A 68 -12.17 10.51 -9.39
N LYS A 69 -12.74 11.72 -9.34
CA LYS A 69 -12.11 12.93 -8.78
C LYS A 69 -12.20 12.99 -7.26
N ARG A 70 -13.10 12.21 -6.68
CA ARG A 70 -13.29 12.21 -5.23
C ARG A 70 -12.04 11.72 -4.51
N VAL A 71 -11.58 12.52 -3.57
CA VAL A 71 -10.48 12.18 -2.68
C VAL A 71 -11.01 11.40 -1.50
N ASP A 72 -10.65 10.13 -1.38
CA ASP A 72 -11.00 9.24 -0.28
C ASP A 72 -9.75 8.57 0.30
N MET A 73 -9.87 8.01 1.52
CA MET A 73 -8.84 7.16 2.11
C MET A 73 -8.58 5.95 1.21
N THR A 74 -7.32 5.61 1.00
CA THR A 74 -6.96 4.43 0.19
C THR A 74 -6.41 3.29 1.03
N PHE A 75 -6.38 3.46 2.35
CA PHE A 75 -5.87 2.46 3.30
C PHE A 75 -4.51 1.92 2.90
N SER A 76 -4.37 0.61 2.82
CA SER A 76 -3.07 -0.04 2.65
C SER A 76 -2.42 0.12 1.29
N VAL A 77 -3.09 0.68 0.28
CA VAL A 77 -2.39 1.16 -0.92
C VAL A 77 -1.33 2.20 -0.55
N THR A 78 -1.50 2.90 0.58
CA THR A 78 -0.50 3.80 1.17
C THR A 78 0.88 3.15 1.33
N LYS A 79 0.92 1.86 1.64
CA LYS A 79 2.18 1.11 1.82
C LYS A 79 3.03 1.09 0.55
N THR A 80 2.40 1.09 -0.63
CA THR A 80 3.12 1.14 -1.89
C THR A 80 3.76 2.51 -2.13
N PHE A 81 3.09 3.60 -1.72
CA PHE A 81 3.70 4.92 -1.72
C PHE A 81 4.91 4.97 -0.77
N LEU A 82 4.77 4.41 0.43
CA LEU A 82 5.87 4.32 1.39
C LEU A 82 7.05 3.53 0.83
N THR A 83 6.82 2.32 0.32
CA THR A 83 7.91 1.49 -0.23
C THR A 83 8.55 2.14 -1.45
N THR A 84 7.82 2.96 -2.21
CA THR A 84 8.40 3.71 -3.32
C THR A 84 9.33 4.83 -2.83
N VAL A 85 8.96 5.54 -1.76
CA VAL A 85 9.83 6.55 -1.13
C VAL A 85 11.08 5.90 -0.51
N VAL A 86 10.96 4.69 0.06
CA VAL A 86 12.11 3.88 0.50
C VAL A 86 12.98 3.49 -0.70
N GLY A 87 12.36 3.13 -1.83
CA GLY A 87 13.06 2.83 -3.08
C GLY A 87 13.86 3.99 -3.63
N LEU A 88 13.35 5.20 -3.50
CA LEU A 88 14.11 6.40 -3.87
C LEU A 88 15.31 6.62 -2.94
N ALA A 89 15.18 6.35 -1.63
CA ALA A 89 16.30 6.39 -0.70
C ALA A 89 17.39 5.38 -1.09
N TRP A 90 16.99 4.16 -1.45
CA TRP A 90 17.90 3.15 -1.97
C TRP A 90 18.54 3.57 -3.30
N GLN A 91 17.77 4.07 -4.24
CA GLN A 91 18.26 4.56 -5.54
C GLN A 91 19.29 5.69 -5.41
N ARG A 92 19.18 6.51 -4.37
CA ARG A 92 20.10 7.63 -4.06
C ARG A 92 21.27 7.22 -3.18
N GLY A 93 21.37 5.96 -2.78
CA GLY A 93 22.44 5.47 -1.90
C GLY A 93 22.29 5.90 -0.42
N LEU A 94 21.14 6.49 -0.04
CA LEU A 94 20.83 6.77 1.36
C LEU A 94 20.60 5.45 2.13
N ILE A 95 20.07 4.45 1.47
CA ILE A 95 20.07 3.04 1.89
C ILE A 95 20.98 2.31 0.88
N ARG A 96 22.08 1.75 1.32
CA ARG A 96 23.08 1.12 0.43
C ARG A 96 22.59 -0.22 -0.10
N ASP A 97 22.07 -1.06 0.79
CA ASP A 97 21.53 -2.37 0.45
C ASP A 97 20.28 -2.65 1.31
N VAL A 98 19.25 -3.27 0.72
CA VAL A 98 18.05 -3.69 1.47
C VAL A 98 18.38 -4.82 2.47
N ASN A 99 19.51 -5.50 2.32
CA ASN A 99 19.99 -6.52 3.24
C ASN A 99 20.81 -5.96 4.41
N ASP A 100 21.10 -4.67 4.43
CA ASP A 100 21.74 -4.01 5.58
C ASP A 100 20.77 -4.01 6.77
N TYR A 101 21.33 -4.02 7.99
CA TYR A 101 20.54 -3.87 9.20
C TYR A 101 19.97 -2.46 9.28
N ALA A 102 18.66 -2.36 9.52
CA ALA A 102 17.98 -1.06 9.59
C ALA A 102 18.51 -0.17 10.72
N ARG A 103 18.96 -0.78 11.84
CA ARG A 103 19.58 -0.06 12.96
C ARG A 103 20.81 0.76 12.58
N ASP A 104 21.59 0.30 11.59
CA ASP A 104 22.85 0.96 11.18
C ASP A 104 22.62 2.30 10.48
N TYR A 105 21.35 2.63 10.20
CA TYR A 105 20.90 3.87 9.57
C TYR A 105 20.19 4.82 10.54
N MET A 106 19.98 4.38 11.78
CA MET A 106 19.30 5.21 12.77
C MET A 106 20.31 6.16 13.44
N PRO A 107 19.97 7.44 13.59
CA PRO A 107 20.81 8.36 14.34
C PRO A 107 20.83 8.00 15.84
N PRO A 108 21.88 8.41 16.58
CA PRO A 108 21.93 8.21 18.02
C PRO A 108 20.67 8.74 18.72
N GLY A 109 20.12 7.95 19.64
CA GLY A 109 18.92 8.29 20.41
C GLY A 109 17.59 7.90 19.74
N VAL A 110 17.60 7.33 18.54
CA VAL A 110 16.42 6.75 17.92
C VAL A 110 16.35 5.25 18.22
N ASP A 111 15.62 4.91 19.28
CA ASP A 111 15.48 3.53 19.77
C ASP A 111 14.34 2.79 19.02
N LEU A 112 14.60 2.40 17.77
CA LEU A 112 13.69 1.53 17.02
C LEU A 112 14.15 0.07 17.00
N PHE A 113 15.46 -0.17 17.07
CA PHE A 113 16.04 -1.50 16.84
C PHE A 113 17.04 -1.90 17.94
N GLU A 114 17.06 -1.25 19.09
CA GLU A 114 18.02 -1.54 20.17
C GLU A 114 17.70 -2.82 20.94
N ALA A 115 16.41 -3.18 21.05
CA ALA A 115 16.03 -4.44 21.67
C ALA A 115 16.71 -5.62 20.96
N PRO A 116 17.29 -6.61 21.71
CA PRO A 116 18.04 -7.72 21.11
C PRO A 116 17.32 -8.43 19.97
N HIS A 117 16.00 -8.61 20.09
CA HIS A 117 15.18 -9.22 19.05
C HIS A 117 15.12 -8.39 17.77
N ASN A 118 15.16 -7.07 17.89
CA ASN A 118 15.03 -6.15 16.75
C ASN A 118 16.37 -5.87 16.04
N GLN A 119 17.51 -6.13 16.70
CA GLN A 119 18.83 -5.81 16.15
C GLN A 119 19.13 -6.45 14.78
N PRO A 120 18.73 -7.71 14.49
CA PRO A 120 18.98 -8.33 13.20
C PRO A 120 17.99 -7.96 12.10
N ILE A 121 17.07 -7.01 12.36
CA ILE A 121 16.08 -6.60 11.36
C ILE A 121 16.75 -5.84 10.21
N LYS A 122 16.53 -6.33 8.99
CA LYS A 122 16.98 -5.74 7.74
C LYS A 122 15.88 -4.91 7.09
N TRP A 123 16.25 -4.00 6.21
CA TRP A 123 15.28 -3.27 5.39
C TRP A 123 14.38 -4.21 4.59
N ASP A 124 14.93 -5.26 4.00
CA ASP A 124 14.13 -6.28 3.26
C ASP A 124 13.05 -6.90 4.15
N TYR A 125 13.35 -7.16 5.43
CA TYR A 125 12.38 -7.74 6.35
C TYR A 125 11.24 -6.79 6.69
N LEU A 126 11.53 -5.50 6.83
CA LEU A 126 10.49 -4.47 6.99
C LEU A 126 9.65 -4.33 5.72
N LEU A 127 10.30 -4.28 4.55
CA LEU A 127 9.65 -4.18 3.25
C LEU A 127 8.74 -5.37 2.96
N ARG A 128 9.12 -6.59 3.36
CA ARG A 128 8.34 -7.82 3.13
C ARG A 128 7.38 -8.19 4.26
N GLN A 129 7.30 -7.37 5.31
CA GLN A 129 6.52 -7.66 6.51
C GLN A 129 6.91 -9.00 7.19
N THR A 130 8.20 -9.29 7.21
CA THR A 130 8.80 -10.43 7.89
C THR A 130 9.71 -10.02 9.05
N SER A 131 9.68 -8.74 9.44
CA SER A 131 10.58 -8.20 10.46
C SER A 131 10.36 -8.76 11.85
N ASP A 132 9.17 -9.19 12.15
CA ASP A 132 8.72 -9.55 13.51
C ASP A 132 9.09 -8.53 14.59
N TRP A 133 9.25 -7.26 14.20
CA TRP A 133 9.59 -6.19 15.13
C TRP A 133 8.70 -6.23 16.37
N GLN A 134 9.33 -6.11 17.54
CA GLN A 134 8.70 -6.12 18.86
C GLN A 134 8.81 -4.73 19.49
N GLY A 135 7.70 -4.20 19.97
CA GLY A 135 7.71 -2.93 20.67
C GLY A 135 6.37 -2.23 20.67
N THR A 136 6.40 -0.96 21.07
CA THR A 136 5.25 -0.07 21.02
C THR A 136 5.63 1.20 20.26
N LEU A 137 4.89 1.52 19.21
CA LEU A 137 5.08 2.73 18.43
C LEU A 137 3.80 3.56 18.43
N TRP A 138 3.90 4.85 18.77
CA TRP A 138 2.76 5.78 18.85
C TRP A 138 1.62 5.30 19.76
N GLY A 139 1.96 4.58 20.84
CA GLY A 139 0.99 3.99 21.76
C GLY A 139 0.31 2.72 21.24
N LYS A 140 0.74 2.19 20.10
CA LYS A 140 0.27 0.91 19.55
C LYS A 140 1.36 -0.15 19.70
N PRO A 141 1.16 -1.18 20.54
CA PRO A 141 2.07 -2.32 20.59
C PRO A 141 1.98 -3.14 19.30
N ASP A 142 3.06 -3.82 18.94
CA ASP A 142 3.16 -4.61 17.71
C ASP A 142 2.11 -5.71 17.59
N TRP A 143 1.61 -6.21 18.71
CA TRP A 143 0.54 -7.21 18.75
C TRP A 143 -0.87 -6.62 18.61
N ALA A 144 -1.05 -5.29 18.64
CA ALA A 144 -2.39 -4.68 18.59
C ALA A 144 -3.07 -4.83 17.23
N ASP A 145 -2.31 -5.00 16.15
CA ASP A 145 -2.81 -5.23 14.80
C ASP A 145 -2.88 -6.72 14.50
N ARG A 146 -4.10 -7.23 14.26
CA ARG A 146 -4.36 -8.66 13.98
C ARG A 146 -3.70 -9.56 15.01
N PRO A 147 -4.09 -9.44 16.28
CA PRO A 147 -3.44 -10.15 17.39
C PRO A 147 -3.49 -11.66 17.18
N GLU A 148 -2.45 -12.35 17.63
CA GLU A 148 -2.32 -13.81 17.58
C GLU A 148 -2.49 -14.39 18.98
N GLY A 149 -3.20 -15.50 19.06
CA GLY A 149 -3.53 -16.18 20.31
C GLY A 149 -5.03 -16.37 20.48
N GLU A 150 -5.41 -17.39 21.25
CA GLU A 150 -6.83 -17.73 21.44
C GLU A 150 -7.57 -16.73 22.36
N LYS A 151 -6.85 -16.07 23.24
CA LYS A 151 -7.42 -15.16 24.25
C LYS A 151 -6.70 -13.82 24.27
N PRO A 152 -7.40 -12.72 24.56
CA PRO A 152 -6.78 -11.40 24.69
C PRO A 152 -5.59 -11.34 25.66
N ALA A 153 -5.59 -12.17 26.70
CA ALA A 153 -4.49 -12.26 27.67
C ALA A 153 -3.19 -12.81 27.06
N ASP A 154 -3.26 -13.53 25.95
CA ASP A 154 -2.10 -14.14 25.29
C ASP A 154 -1.39 -13.14 24.35
N TRP A 155 -2.11 -12.14 23.84
CA TRP A 155 -1.63 -11.22 22.81
C TRP A 155 -0.34 -10.48 23.18
N PRO A 156 -0.17 -9.93 24.40
CA PRO A 156 1.09 -9.29 24.81
C PRO A 156 2.27 -10.25 24.88
N ASN A 157 2.01 -11.55 25.08
CA ASN A 157 3.00 -12.59 25.22
C ASN A 157 3.11 -13.46 23.96
N ARG A 158 2.83 -12.87 22.78
CA ARG A 158 2.91 -13.58 21.52
C ARG A 158 4.26 -14.28 21.34
N ARG A 159 4.26 -15.36 20.58
CA ARG A 159 5.51 -15.99 20.13
C ARG A 159 6.31 -14.98 19.28
N LEU A 160 7.60 -14.87 19.54
CA LEU A 160 8.54 -14.16 18.69
C LEU A 160 9.09 -15.13 17.62
N TRP A 161 9.10 -14.66 16.38
CA TRP A 161 9.69 -15.35 15.25
C TRP A 161 11.04 -14.72 14.90
N GLU A 162 11.99 -15.52 14.45
CA GLU A 162 13.24 -14.97 13.95
C GLU A 162 12.97 -13.99 12.80
N PRO A 163 13.50 -12.76 12.86
CA PRO A 163 13.33 -11.77 11.78
C PRO A 163 13.71 -12.33 10.42
N GLY A 164 12.83 -12.15 9.43
CA GLY A 164 12.98 -12.65 8.07
C GLY A 164 12.30 -14.00 7.80
N THR A 165 11.87 -14.73 8.82
CA THR A 165 11.38 -16.12 8.64
C THR A 165 9.86 -16.25 8.60
N HIS A 166 9.13 -15.32 9.19
CA HIS A 166 7.66 -15.38 9.30
C HIS A 166 7.00 -14.14 8.71
N TYR A 167 6.08 -14.34 7.78
CA TYR A 167 5.26 -13.27 7.22
C TYR A 167 4.11 -12.95 8.16
N LYS A 168 4.02 -11.69 8.58
CA LYS A 168 2.89 -11.16 9.30
C LYS A 168 2.54 -9.78 8.81
N TYR A 169 1.38 -9.65 8.19
CA TYR A 169 0.84 -8.33 7.83
C TYR A 169 0.54 -7.54 9.10
N ASN A 170 1.20 -6.39 9.28
CA ASN A 170 1.11 -5.62 10.52
C ASN A 170 1.38 -4.13 10.27
N ASP A 171 0.38 -3.28 10.57
CA ASP A 171 0.45 -1.84 10.34
C ASP A 171 1.40 -1.12 11.30
N VAL A 172 1.59 -1.62 12.54
CA VAL A 172 2.58 -1.05 13.48
C VAL A 172 3.99 -1.20 12.90
N ARG A 173 4.32 -2.38 12.38
CA ARG A 173 5.63 -2.67 11.76
C ARG A 173 5.86 -1.87 10.48
N VAL A 174 4.81 -1.60 9.72
CA VAL A 174 4.90 -0.69 8.56
C VAL A 174 5.12 0.74 9.01
N ASN A 175 4.54 1.17 10.14
CA ASN A 175 4.82 2.50 10.71
C ASN A 175 6.27 2.60 11.24
N VAL A 176 6.86 1.50 11.71
CA VAL A 176 8.32 1.42 12.01
C VAL A 176 9.15 1.68 10.74
N LEU A 177 8.78 1.06 9.61
CA LEU A 177 9.40 1.34 8.32
C LEU A 177 9.29 2.82 7.93
N ALA A 178 8.12 3.43 8.15
CA ALA A 178 7.90 4.85 7.85
C ALA A 178 8.79 5.77 8.70
N LEU A 179 8.89 5.50 10.00
CA LEU A 179 9.74 6.29 10.90
C LEU A 179 11.23 6.07 10.59
N ALA A 180 11.65 4.84 10.28
CA ALA A 180 13.01 4.55 9.87
C ALA A 180 13.37 5.29 8.56
N ALA A 181 12.47 5.27 7.57
CA ALA A 181 12.66 6.00 6.32
C ALA A 181 12.70 7.52 6.53
N LEU A 182 11.88 8.07 7.44
CA LEU A 182 11.92 9.49 7.80
C LEU A 182 13.30 9.89 8.37
N ASN A 183 13.88 9.06 9.23
CA ASN A 183 15.22 9.28 9.77
C ASN A 183 16.31 9.21 8.71
N VAL A 184 16.18 8.35 7.71
CA VAL A 184 17.12 8.26 6.57
C VAL A 184 17.01 9.48 5.67
N TRP A 185 15.81 9.92 5.34
CA TRP A 185 15.56 11.08 4.49
C TRP A 185 15.86 12.40 5.20
N ARG A 186 15.67 12.47 6.51
CA ARG A 186 15.78 13.70 7.33
C ARG A 186 14.93 14.86 6.79
N ARG A 187 13.82 14.53 6.16
CA ARG A 187 12.81 15.45 5.61
C ARG A 187 11.46 14.75 5.52
N PRO A 188 10.33 15.49 5.58
CA PRO A 188 8.99 14.88 5.54
C PRO A 188 8.80 13.97 4.32
N LEU A 189 8.35 12.73 4.53
CA LEU A 189 8.19 11.75 3.44
C LEU A 189 7.11 12.18 2.43
N GLN A 190 6.09 12.95 2.87
CA GLN A 190 5.09 13.51 1.98
C GLN A 190 5.68 14.56 1.03
N ASP A 191 6.72 15.29 1.44
CA ASP A 191 7.43 16.24 0.58
C ASP A 191 8.29 15.51 -0.44
N VAL A 192 9.00 14.46 0.00
CA VAL A 192 9.74 13.58 -0.90
C VAL A 192 8.80 12.97 -1.95
N LEU A 193 7.67 12.41 -1.53
CA LEU A 193 6.69 11.83 -2.45
C LEU A 193 6.18 12.87 -3.45
N ARG A 194 5.84 14.07 -2.99
CA ARG A 194 5.34 15.15 -3.84
C ARG A 194 6.34 15.51 -4.91
N GLU A 195 7.56 15.88 -4.51
CA GLU A 195 8.55 16.46 -5.41
C GLU A 195 9.16 15.45 -6.36
N GLU A 196 9.40 14.23 -5.86
CA GLU A 196 10.13 13.23 -6.62
C GLU A 196 9.22 12.33 -7.48
N ILE A 197 7.95 12.23 -7.13
CA ILE A 197 7.01 11.31 -7.80
C ILE A 197 5.75 12.02 -8.28
N MET A 198 4.97 12.59 -7.37
CA MET A 198 3.60 13.01 -7.70
C MET A 198 3.56 14.21 -8.65
N GLU A 199 4.39 15.22 -8.45
CA GLU A 199 4.52 16.34 -9.39
C GLU A 199 5.09 15.90 -10.74
N PRO A 200 6.19 15.12 -10.82
CA PRO A 200 6.70 14.59 -12.08
C PRO A 200 5.72 13.78 -12.91
N ILE A 201 4.82 13.03 -12.27
CA ILE A 201 3.78 12.27 -13.00
C ILE A 201 2.51 13.08 -13.27
N GLY A 202 2.48 14.37 -12.94
CA GLY A 202 1.34 15.24 -13.15
C GLY A 202 0.14 14.92 -12.29
N ALA A 203 0.34 14.40 -11.09
CA ALA A 203 -0.72 14.20 -10.12
C ALA A 203 -1.30 15.54 -9.64
N SER A 204 -2.55 15.53 -9.20
CA SER A 204 -3.19 16.73 -8.65
C SER A 204 -2.56 17.13 -7.31
N SER A 205 -2.84 18.35 -6.87
CA SER A 205 -2.45 18.83 -5.53
C SER A 205 -3.45 18.45 -4.43
N THR A 206 -4.44 17.59 -4.72
CA THR A 206 -5.54 17.30 -3.79
C THR A 206 -5.24 16.15 -2.82
N TRP A 207 -4.29 15.28 -3.14
CA TRP A 207 -3.91 14.19 -2.26
C TRP A 207 -3.26 14.67 -0.96
N ARG A 208 -3.36 13.87 0.10
CA ARG A 208 -2.73 14.12 1.41
C ARG A 208 -2.24 12.80 1.98
N TRP A 209 -1.11 12.83 2.67
CA TRP A 209 -0.58 11.69 3.40
C TRP A 209 -0.38 12.08 4.86
N TYR A 210 -1.14 11.47 5.73
CA TYR A 210 -1.16 11.80 7.16
C TYR A 210 -0.52 10.72 8.01
N GLY A 211 0.09 11.15 9.12
CA GLY A 211 0.42 10.31 10.26
C GLY A 211 -0.70 10.30 11.29
N TYR A 212 -0.36 9.88 12.51
CA TYR A 212 -1.22 10.01 13.68
C TYR A 212 -0.99 11.35 14.37
N ASP A 213 -1.94 11.79 15.20
CA ASP A 213 -1.87 13.06 15.92
C ASP A 213 -0.66 13.11 16.87
N ASN A 214 -0.18 11.96 17.35
CA ASN A 214 0.99 11.80 18.20
C ASN A 214 2.26 11.33 17.47
N SER A 215 2.28 11.24 16.15
CA SER A 215 3.42 10.72 15.37
C SER A 215 4.43 11.81 14.94
N TRP A 216 4.62 12.82 15.80
CA TRP A 216 5.56 13.90 15.55
C TRP A 216 6.91 13.63 16.20
N VAL A 217 7.96 13.82 15.44
CA VAL A 217 9.36 13.71 15.87
C VAL A 217 10.13 14.97 15.54
N GLU A 218 11.24 15.19 16.25
CA GLU A 218 12.18 16.24 15.93
C GLU A 218 13.43 15.65 15.27
N ILE A 219 13.75 16.13 14.08
CA ILE A 219 14.94 15.76 13.33
C ILE A 219 15.63 17.03 12.88
N ASP A 220 16.91 17.21 13.23
CA ASP A 220 17.70 18.41 12.92
C ASP A 220 17.07 19.72 13.39
N GLY A 221 16.41 19.71 14.56
CA GLY A 221 15.71 20.88 15.10
C GLY A 221 14.40 21.20 14.38
N GLN A 222 13.94 20.35 13.46
CA GLN A 222 12.68 20.51 12.75
C GLN A 222 11.66 19.47 13.20
N ARG A 223 10.47 19.94 13.53
CA ARG A 223 9.35 19.06 13.88
C ARG A 223 8.71 18.49 12.61
N MET A 224 8.73 17.16 12.47
CA MET A 224 8.22 16.43 11.31
C MET A 224 7.21 15.38 11.75
N GLN A 225 6.14 15.17 10.97
CA GLN A 225 5.21 14.08 11.20
C GLN A 225 5.69 12.81 10.50
N SER A 226 5.86 11.73 11.26
CA SER A 226 5.97 10.40 10.66
C SER A 226 4.60 9.99 10.11
N VAL A 227 4.53 9.73 8.82
CA VAL A 227 3.31 9.28 8.15
C VAL A 227 3.00 7.82 8.51
N THR A 228 1.73 7.41 8.36
CA THR A 228 1.37 6.00 8.51
C THR A 228 1.42 5.26 7.18
N GLY A 229 1.73 3.97 7.23
CA GLY A 229 1.72 3.09 6.06
C GLY A 229 0.33 2.60 5.64
N GLY A 230 -0.73 2.99 6.37
CA GLY A 230 -2.12 2.62 6.08
C GLY A 230 -3.09 3.41 6.94
N GLY A 231 -4.38 3.21 6.76
CA GLY A 231 -5.42 3.91 7.51
C GLY A 231 -5.98 3.13 8.71
N HIS A 232 -5.24 2.17 9.26
CA HIS A 232 -5.75 1.23 10.26
C HIS A 232 -6.39 1.95 11.47
N TRP A 233 -5.68 2.95 12.03
CA TRP A 233 -6.20 3.84 13.08
C TRP A 233 -6.34 5.28 12.55
N GLY A 234 -6.83 5.45 11.32
CA GLY A 234 -6.85 6.73 10.62
C GLY A 234 -5.50 7.10 9.99
N GLY A 235 -5.41 8.29 9.41
CA GLY A 235 -4.25 8.72 8.64
C GLY A 235 -4.09 7.97 7.31
N GLY A 236 -2.86 7.79 6.85
CA GLY A 236 -2.56 7.20 5.55
C GLY A 236 -2.82 8.15 4.37
N MET A 237 -2.91 7.59 3.18
CA MET A 237 -3.07 8.33 1.94
C MET A 237 -4.55 8.59 1.63
N PHE A 238 -4.85 9.85 1.37
CA PHE A 238 -6.13 10.36 0.84
C PHE A 238 -5.86 10.81 -0.60
N ILE A 239 -6.48 10.16 -1.57
CA ILE A 239 -6.15 10.36 -2.98
C ILE A 239 -7.35 10.03 -3.86
N ASN A 240 -7.43 10.65 -5.04
CA ASN A 240 -8.44 10.37 -6.05
C ASN A 240 -7.99 9.23 -6.99
N ALA A 241 -8.95 8.67 -7.76
CA ALA A 241 -8.66 7.53 -8.62
C ALA A 241 -7.75 7.88 -9.82
N TYR A 242 -7.79 9.11 -10.32
CA TYR A 242 -6.89 9.52 -11.42
C TYR A 242 -5.43 9.55 -10.99
N ASP A 243 -5.15 10.05 -9.78
CA ASP A 243 -3.79 10.09 -9.27
C ASP A 243 -3.29 8.69 -8.90
N MET A 244 -4.19 7.81 -8.40
CA MET A 244 -3.88 6.38 -8.24
C MET A 244 -3.53 5.73 -9.58
N ALA A 245 -4.25 6.05 -10.65
CA ALA A 245 -3.97 5.50 -11.98
C ALA A 245 -2.64 6.01 -12.55
N ARG A 246 -2.29 7.29 -12.35
CA ARG A 246 -0.97 7.83 -12.73
C ARG A 246 0.15 7.11 -12.00
N PHE A 247 -0.04 6.89 -10.69
CA PHE A 247 0.92 6.15 -9.89
C PHE A 247 1.06 4.69 -10.37
N GLY A 248 -0.03 4.00 -10.67
CA GLY A 248 -0.02 2.67 -11.28
C GLY A 248 0.66 2.65 -12.64
N TYR A 249 0.40 3.67 -13.47
CA TYR A 249 1.00 3.80 -14.81
C TYR A 249 2.51 4.01 -14.76
N LEU A 250 3.04 4.70 -13.74
CA LEU A 250 4.47 4.81 -13.51
C LEU A 250 5.12 3.42 -13.38
N PHE A 251 4.49 2.50 -12.65
CA PHE A 251 4.99 1.12 -12.51
C PHE A 251 4.79 0.30 -13.78
N LEU A 252 3.65 0.46 -14.46
CA LEU A 252 3.42 -0.17 -15.77
C LEU A 252 4.52 0.20 -16.78
N ARG A 253 5.11 1.38 -16.65
CA ARG A 253 6.25 1.88 -17.46
C ARG A 253 7.61 1.62 -16.80
N ASN A 254 7.70 0.65 -15.89
CA ASN A 254 8.93 0.27 -15.20
C ASN A 254 9.66 1.48 -14.55
N GLY A 255 8.88 2.37 -13.94
CA GLY A 255 9.40 3.55 -13.24
C GLY A 255 9.72 4.75 -14.12
N LYS A 256 9.37 4.71 -15.41
CA LYS A 256 9.56 5.81 -16.35
C LYS A 256 8.27 6.61 -16.53
N TRP A 257 8.41 7.90 -16.64
CA TRP A 257 7.32 8.82 -17.03
C TRP A 257 7.81 9.69 -18.18
N LYS A 258 7.23 9.48 -19.35
CA LYS A 258 7.79 9.99 -20.61
C LYS A 258 9.27 9.55 -20.74
N ASP A 259 10.18 10.48 -20.97
CA ASP A 259 11.62 10.20 -21.12
C ASP A 259 12.40 10.21 -19.80
N ARG A 260 11.70 10.43 -18.66
CA ARG A 260 12.33 10.55 -17.34
C ARG A 260 12.21 9.26 -16.56
N ALA A 261 13.34 8.70 -16.12
CA ALA A 261 13.35 7.63 -15.10
C ALA A 261 13.13 8.26 -13.72
N ILE A 262 12.04 7.87 -13.05
CA ILE A 262 11.66 8.36 -11.72
C ILE A 262 12.01 7.32 -10.65
N VAL A 263 11.54 6.08 -10.84
CA VAL A 263 11.80 4.95 -9.95
C VAL A 263 12.67 3.93 -10.68
N SER A 264 13.70 3.40 -10.03
CA SER A 264 14.57 2.39 -10.60
C SER A 264 13.78 1.13 -11.01
N GLU A 265 13.98 0.67 -12.24
CA GLU A 265 13.42 -0.60 -12.70
C GLU A 265 13.87 -1.77 -11.81
N LYS A 266 15.12 -1.74 -11.35
CA LYS A 266 15.63 -2.75 -10.41
C LYS A 266 14.86 -2.76 -9.10
N TRP A 267 14.46 -1.59 -8.57
CA TRP A 267 13.60 -1.52 -7.39
C TRP A 267 12.25 -2.17 -7.63
N ILE A 268 11.63 -1.88 -8.78
CA ILE A 268 10.33 -2.46 -9.15
C ILE A 268 10.45 -3.99 -9.30
N GLN A 269 11.54 -4.49 -9.88
CA GLN A 269 11.81 -5.92 -9.98
C GLN A 269 11.94 -6.58 -8.59
N MET A 270 12.68 -5.94 -7.66
CA MET A 270 12.77 -6.44 -6.29
C MET A 270 11.40 -6.41 -5.59
N ALA A 271 10.63 -5.32 -5.76
CA ALA A 271 9.32 -5.16 -5.13
C ALA A 271 8.31 -6.21 -5.60
N ARG A 272 8.36 -6.64 -6.86
CA ARG A 272 7.49 -7.68 -7.44
C ARG A 272 8.08 -9.09 -7.38
N THR A 273 9.19 -9.29 -6.68
CA THR A 273 9.76 -10.62 -6.44
C THR A 273 9.22 -11.16 -5.12
N PRO A 274 8.66 -12.38 -5.09
CA PRO A 274 8.13 -12.95 -3.86
C PRO A 274 9.23 -13.16 -2.82
N GLY A 275 8.87 -12.97 -1.55
CA GLY A 275 9.74 -13.33 -0.44
C GLY A 275 9.63 -14.82 -0.07
N PRO A 276 10.62 -15.38 0.62
CA PRO A 276 10.61 -16.80 0.98
C PRO A 276 9.44 -17.18 1.89
N ALA A 277 9.00 -16.26 2.74
CA ALA A 277 7.93 -16.50 3.71
C ALA A 277 6.51 -16.32 3.12
N ASN A 278 6.36 -15.65 1.97
CA ASN A 278 5.06 -15.50 1.30
C ASN A 278 5.26 -15.35 -0.22
N GLN A 279 4.83 -16.37 -0.97
CA GLN A 279 5.00 -16.43 -2.42
C GLN A 279 4.03 -15.53 -3.21
N THR A 280 3.01 -14.99 -2.57
CA THR A 280 2.04 -14.08 -3.19
C THR A 280 2.23 -12.62 -2.77
N TYR A 281 3.34 -12.29 -2.11
CA TYR A 281 3.61 -10.97 -1.59
C TYR A 281 5.07 -10.55 -1.83
N GLY A 282 5.23 -9.39 -2.41
CA GLY A 282 6.52 -8.77 -2.65
C GLY A 282 6.90 -7.77 -1.54
N PHE A 283 7.33 -6.56 -1.91
CA PHE A 283 7.41 -5.48 -0.94
C PHE A 283 5.99 -5.04 -0.53
N ALA A 284 5.85 -4.40 0.62
CA ALA A 284 4.55 -3.97 1.10
C ALA A 284 3.93 -2.95 0.15
N ASN A 285 2.96 -3.22 -0.37
CA ASN A 285 1.68 -3.83 -0.58
C ASN A 285 1.58 -4.41 -2.03
N TRP A 286 2.66 -4.99 -2.51
CA TRP A 286 2.70 -5.64 -3.82
C TRP A 286 2.13 -7.05 -3.68
N TYR A 287 0.86 -7.22 -4.03
CA TYR A 287 0.23 -8.54 -4.15
C TYR A 287 0.54 -9.11 -5.52
N LEU A 288 1.13 -10.32 -5.52
CA LEU A 288 1.61 -11.00 -6.72
C LEU A 288 0.61 -12.05 -7.17
N ASN A 289 0.40 -12.16 -8.47
CA ASN A 289 -0.49 -13.18 -9.05
C ASN A 289 0.22 -14.53 -9.27
N THR A 290 1.04 -14.93 -8.32
CA THR A 290 1.86 -16.15 -8.37
C THR A 290 0.99 -17.38 -8.64
N ALA A 291 1.38 -18.16 -9.66
CA ALA A 291 0.64 -19.31 -10.15
C ALA A 291 -0.83 -18.98 -10.50
N ARG A 292 -1.13 -17.72 -10.77
CA ARG A 292 -2.47 -17.20 -11.10
C ARG A 292 -3.54 -17.51 -10.05
N LYS A 293 -3.13 -17.75 -8.80
CA LYS A 293 -4.04 -18.12 -7.71
C LYS A 293 -4.96 -16.97 -7.27
N PRO A 294 -4.47 -15.74 -7.02
CA PRO A 294 -5.34 -14.62 -6.61
C PRO A 294 -6.31 -14.18 -7.72
N LEU A 295 -5.83 -14.10 -8.95
CA LEU A 295 -6.58 -13.61 -10.13
C LEU A 295 -6.41 -14.57 -11.30
N PRO A 296 -7.20 -15.67 -11.37
CA PRO A 296 -7.01 -16.76 -12.35
C PRO A 296 -7.08 -16.31 -13.82
N ALA A 297 -7.87 -15.27 -14.13
CA ALA A 297 -8.01 -14.73 -15.49
C ALA A 297 -6.82 -13.84 -15.89
N ALA A 298 -6.10 -13.26 -14.92
CA ALA A 298 -4.98 -12.37 -15.17
C ALA A 298 -3.69 -13.14 -15.49
N PRO A 299 -2.73 -12.53 -16.22
CA PRO A 299 -1.40 -13.12 -16.36
C PRO A 299 -0.68 -13.21 -15.01
N GLU A 300 0.25 -14.13 -14.89
CA GLU A 300 1.04 -14.30 -13.66
C GLU A 300 1.91 -13.07 -13.36
N SER A 301 2.29 -12.33 -14.40
CA SER A 301 3.03 -11.08 -14.32
C SER A 301 2.26 -9.94 -13.66
N ALA A 302 0.92 -10.00 -13.63
CA ALA A 302 0.07 -8.96 -13.06
C ALA A 302 0.27 -8.83 -11.55
N VAL A 303 0.14 -7.60 -11.06
CA VAL A 303 0.16 -7.29 -9.63
C VAL A 303 -1.00 -6.38 -9.27
N TYR A 304 -1.32 -6.31 -7.98
CA TYR A 304 -2.25 -5.29 -7.49
C TYR A 304 -1.81 -4.78 -6.11
N PHE A 305 -2.19 -3.55 -5.84
CA PHE A 305 -2.06 -2.91 -4.54
C PHE A 305 -3.45 -2.83 -3.95
N GLU A 306 -3.60 -3.25 -2.70
CA GLU A 306 -4.92 -3.34 -2.08
C GLU A 306 -4.97 -2.57 -0.76
N GLY A 307 -6.04 -1.81 -0.58
CA GLY A 307 -6.39 -1.18 0.69
C GLY A 307 -7.73 -1.68 1.20
N ASN A 308 -7.93 -1.61 2.51
CA ASN A 308 -9.16 -2.02 3.16
C ASN A 308 -10.39 -1.40 2.48
N GLY A 309 -11.49 -2.16 2.42
CA GLY A 309 -12.66 -1.80 1.61
C GLY A 309 -12.51 -2.12 0.13
N ALA A 310 -11.43 -2.83 -0.26
CA ALA A 310 -11.00 -3.13 -1.62
C ALA A 310 -10.84 -1.87 -2.48
N ASN A 311 -9.88 -1.04 -2.03
CA ASN A 311 -9.32 0.04 -2.83
C ASN A 311 -8.12 -0.54 -3.58
N ILE A 312 -8.19 -0.60 -4.91
CA ILE A 312 -7.27 -1.38 -5.74
C ILE A 312 -6.59 -0.51 -6.79
N ILE A 313 -5.30 -0.74 -6.99
CA ILE A 313 -4.59 -0.40 -8.23
C ILE A 313 -4.13 -1.73 -8.82
N TYR A 314 -4.69 -2.14 -9.94
CA TYR A 314 -4.31 -3.32 -10.70
C TYR A 314 -3.39 -2.92 -11.85
N ILE A 315 -2.30 -3.68 -12.07
CA ILE A 315 -1.30 -3.43 -13.11
C ILE A 315 -1.04 -4.71 -13.88
N ASP A 316 -1.18 -4.63 -15.20
CA ASP A 316 -1.01 -5.74 -16.12
C ASP A 316 -0.11 -5.32 -17.29
N TRP A 317 1.12 -5.83 -17.29
CA TRP A 317 2.11 -5.52 -18.32
C TRP A 317 1.81 -6.20 -19.65
N ASP A 318 1.24 -7.40 -19.62
CA ASP A 318 0.95 -8.19 -20.84
C ASP A 318 -0.13 -7.53 -21.69
N HIS A 319 -1.10 -6.85 -21.06
CA HIS A 319 -2.21 -6.19 -21.73
C HIS A 319 -2.09 -4.66 -21.75
N ASP A 320 -1.03 -4.11 -21.16
CA ASP A 320 -0.79 -2.67 -21.04
C ASP A 320 -1.94 -1.92 -20.35
N ILE A 321 -2.35 -2.45 -19.17
CA ILE A 321 -3.51 -1.97 -18.42
C ILE A 321 -3.10 -1.50 -17.01
N VAL A 322 -3.71 -0.38 -16.59
CA VAL A 322 -3.91 -0.03 -15.19
C VAL A 322 -5.41 0.10 -14.93
N ALA A 323 -5.91 -0.57 -13.91
CA ALA A 323 -7.27 -0.36 -13.43
C ALA A 323 -7.26 0.09 -11.97
N VAL A 324 -8.01 1.16 -11.68
CA VAL A 324 -8.30 1.59 -10.32
C VAL A 324 -9.75 1.26 -10.02
N VAL A 325 -9.95 0.49 -8.96
CA VAL A 325 -11.30 0.13 -8.49
C VAL A 325 -11.39 0.47 -7.01
N ARG A 326 -12.39 1.22 -6.63
CA ARG A 326 -12.55 1.66 -5.25
C ARG A 326 -13.86 1.19 -4.67
N TRP A 327 -13.78 0.65 -3.43
CA TRP A 327 -14.93 0.26 -2.63
C TRP A 327 -15.77 -0.85 -3.26
N ILE A 328 -15.11 -1.91 -3.72
CA ILE A 328 -15.80 -3.15 -4.15
C ILE A 328 -15.79 -4.20 -3.02
N ARG A 329 -16.54 -5.29 -3.21
CA ARG A 329 -16.84 -6.30 -2.18
C ARG A 329 -15.70 -7.30 -1.88
N GLY A 330 -14.44 -6.95 -2.15
CA GLY A 330 -13.30 -7.81 -1.84
C GLY A 330 -12.82 -8.70 -2.99
N ALA A 331 -11.99 -9.69 -2.66
CA ALA A 331 -11.20 -10.45 -3.64
C ALA A 331 -12.02 -11.15 -4.73
N GLY A 332 -13.18 -11.74 -4.41
CA GLY A 332 -14.04 -12.37 -5.40
C GLY A 332 -14.57 -11.40 -6.44
N ALA A 333 -15.06 -10.23 -6.01
CA ALA A 333 -15.54 -9.20 -6.92
C ALA A 333 -14.40 -8.59 -7.76
N LEU A 334 -13.18 -8.48 -7.21
CA LEU A 334 -12.01 -8.08 -7.98
C LEU A 334 -11.68 -9.11 -9.06
N SER A 335 -11.67 -10.40 -8.73
CA SER A 335 -11.39 -11.47 -9.69
C SER A 335 -12.40 -11.48 -10.82
N ASP A 336 -13.70 -11.33 -10.53
CA ASP A 336 -14.76 -11.25 -11.53
C ASP A 336 -14.61 -10.00 -12.42
N PHE A 337 -14.31 -8.85 -11.82
CA PHE A 337 -14.08 -7.61 -12.55
C PHE A 337 -12.91 -7.77 -13.54
N VAL A 338 -11.77 -8.30 -13.07
CA VAL A 338 -10.57 -8.51 -13.90
C VAL A 338 -10.89 -9.50 -15.03
N ALA A 339 -11.60 -10.58 -14.74
CA ALA A 339 -11.99 -11.56 -15.77
C ALA A 339 -12.85 -10.92 -16.89
N LYS A 340 -13.86 -10.12 -16.52
CA LYS A 340 -14.72 -9.42 -17.49
C LYS A 340 -13.95 -8.35 -18.27
N MET A 341 -13.10 -7.58 -17.60
CA MET A 341 -12.25 -6.58 -18.24
C MET A 341 -11.33 -7.21 -19.29
N LEU A 342 -10.65 -8.31 -18.95
CA LEU A 342 -9.75 -9.01 -19.87
C LEU A 342 -10.52 -9.70 -21.02
N ALA A 343 -11.72 -10.22 -20.77
CA ALA A 343 -12.58 -10.78 -21.81
C ALA A 343 -12.96 -9.74 -22.89
N SER A 344 -13.01 -8.44 -22.53
CA SER A 344 -13.24 -7.37 -23.51
C SER A 344 -12.08 -7.14 -24.49
N ILE A 345 -10.87 -7.59 -24.12
CA ILE A 345 -9.69 -7.49 -24.98
C ILE A 345 -9.67 -8.63 -26.01
N ASN A 346 -10.01 -9.81 -25.57
CA ASN A 346 -9.93 -11.05 -26.36
C ASN A 346 -11.18 -11.32 -27.19
N ALA A 347 -12.12 -10.37 -27.25
CA ALA A 347 -13.31 -10.48 -28.09
C ALA A 347 -12.89 -10.48 -29.58
N PRO A 348 -13.47 -11.38 -30.42
CA PRO A 348 -13.29 -11.26 -31.85
C PRO A 348 -13.73 -9.87 -32.32
N SER A 349 -12.94 -9.23 -33.19
CA SER A 349 -13.37 -8.02 -33.87
C SER A 349 -14.64 -8.33 -34.66
N GLN A 350 -15.76 -7.68 -34.33
CA GLN A 350 -16.98 -7.73 -35.08
C GLN A 350 -16.82 -7.03 -36.41
#